data_d3998bf79de7580b98a7dbc2749689da
#
_entry.id   d3998bf79de7580b98a7dbc2749689da
#
_cell.length_a   1.000
_cell.length_b   1.000
_cell.length_c   1.000
_cell.angle_alpha   90.00
_cell.angle_beta   90.00
_cell.angle_gamma   90.00
#
_symmetry.space_group_name_H-M   'P 1'
#
loop_
_entity.id
_entity.type
_entity.pdbx_description
1 polymer ?
#
loop_
_entity_poly.entity_id
_entity_poly.type
_entity_poly.pdbx_seq_one_letter_code
_entity_poly.pdbx_strand_id
1 'polypeptide(L)'
;MVILTMFMVLLILLSINVPIAIGLAVTTIIAMVMKTGTSFLIDTAIVMFDGSMKFPLIAIPLFILAGSIMNSAGISRRLIAFASALVGFIKGGLSMINIATSMFFAEISGSAVADVAALGSILIPAMKKKGYPGAFAAAVTSSSASLAIIIPPSIPMIVYAVMAQSSVVQLFVAGIVPGVIGGFFLMLAAYILSLIHI
;
A
#
# COMPACT_ATOMS: atom_id res chain seq x y z
N MET A 1 17.12 -26.85 -9.19
CA MET A 1 18.22 -26.35 -8.35
C MET A 1 18.29 -24.83 -8.34
N VAL A 2 18.34 -24.11 -9.47
CA VAL A 2 18.47 -22.64 -9.50
C VAL A 2 17.38 -21.92 -8.70
N ILE A 3 16.10 -22.30 -8.84
CA ILE A 3 14.99 -21.68 -8.10
C ILE A 3 15.17 -21.85 -6.59
N LEU A 4 15.53 -23.03 -6.14
CA LEU A 4 15.77 -23.29 -4.71
C LEU A 4 16.93 -22.45 -4.17
N THR A 5 18.02 -22.33 -4.93
CA THR A 5 19.15 -21.48 -4.57
C THR A 5 18.74 -20.02 -4.48
N MET A 6 17.92 -19.53 -5.43
CA MET A 6 17.38 -18.17 -5.38
C MET A 6 16.61 -17.89 -4.08
N PHE A 7 15.66 -18.78 -3.71
CA PHE A 7 14.91 -18.62 -2.48
C PHE A 7 15.80 -18.67 -1.23
N MET A 8 16.75 -19.58 -1.17
CA MET A 8 17.68 -19.71 -0.04
C MET A 8 18.56 -18.47 0.11
N VAL A 9 19.16 -17.99 -0.98
CA VAL A 9 20.00 -16.77 -0.96
C VAL A 9 19.16 -15.56 -0.55
N LEU A 10 17.95 -15.39 -1.09
CA LEU A 10 17.07 -14.28 -0.71
C LEU A 10 16.73 -14.33 0.77
N LEU A 11 16.34 -15.49 1.30
CA LEU A 11 16.01 -15.64 2.73
C LEU A 11 17.21 -15.35 3.62
N ILE A 12 18.42 -15.80 3.25
CA ILE A 12 19.65 -15.49 4.00
C ILE A 12 19.91 -13.98 4.00
N LEU A 13 19.83 -13.32 2.83
CA LEU A 13 20.05 -11.87 2.72
C LEU A 13 19.02 -11.07 3.55
N LEU A 14 17.76 -11.47 3.52
CA LEU A 14 16.72 -10.84 4.36
C LEU A 14 16.96 -11.07 5.84
N SER A 15 17.44 -12.26 6.25
CA SER A 15 17.73 -12.59 7.65
C SER A 15 18.87 -11.74 8.23
N ILE A 16 19.83 -11.31 7.40
CA ILE A 16 20.91 -10.38 7.81
C ILE A 16 20.55 -8.91 7.56
N ASN A 17 19.26 -8.64 7.36
CA ASN A 17 18.70 -7.27 7.24
C ASN A 17 19.21 -6.49 5.99
N VAL A 18 19.54 -7.18 4.90
CA VAL A 18 19.86 -6.53 3.62
C VAL A 18 18.59 -5.95 3.00
N PRO A 19 18.61 -4.70 2.49
CA PRO A 19 17.46 -4.11 1.82
C PRO A 19 16.95 -5.01 0.69
N ILE A 20 15.62 -5.18 0.59
CA ILE A 20 14.96 -6.11 -0.35
C ILE A 20 15.42 -5.88 -1.79
N ALA A 21 15.57 -4.62 -2.23
CA ALA A 21 16.03 -4.29 -3.58
C ALA A 21 17.43 -4.86 -3.89
N ILE A 22 18.36 -4.73 -2.93
CA ILE A 22 19.72 -5.28 -3.05
C ILE A 22 19.66 -6.80 -3.00
N GLY A 23 18.87 -7.36 -2.08
CA GLY A 23 18.65 -8.80 -1.96
C GLY A 23 18.15 -9.43 -3.26
N LEU A 24 17.15 -8.84 -3.89
CA LEU A 24 16.63 -9.28 -5.18
C LEU A 24 17.66 -9.15 -6.30
N ALA A 25 18.39 -8.04 -6.38
CA ALA A 25 19.42 -7.84 -7.40
C ALA A 25 20.53 -8.90 -7.29
N VAL A 26 21.08 -9.10 -6.09
CA VAL A 26 22.15 -10.10 -5.84
C VAL A 26 21.65 -11.51 -6.15
N THR A 27 20.45 -11.86 -5.69
CA THR A 27 19.84 -13.18 -5.95
C THR A 27 19.68 -13.42 -7.45
N THR A 28 19.21 -12.42 -8.20
CA THR A 28 19.04 -12.51 -9.65
C THR A 28 20.37 -12.69 -10.35
N ILE A 29 21.40 -11.92 -9.98
CA ILE A 29 22.75 -12.04 -10.54
C ILE A 29 23.32 -13.44 -10.29
N ILE A 30 23.22 -13.97 -9.07
CA ILE A 30 23.69 -15.32 -8.73
C ILE A 30 22.96 -16.36 -9.60
N ALA A 31 21.64 -16.26 -9.73
CA ALA A 31 20.87 -17.19 -10.54
C ALA A 31 21.25 -17.15 -12.02
N MET A 32 21.51 -15.97 -12.55
CA MET A 32 21.94 -15.80 -13.95
C MET A 32 23.34 -16.36 -14.17
N VAL A 33 24.30 -16.07 -13.28
CA VAL A 33 25.66 -16.63 -13.36
C VAL A 33 25.63 -18.17 -13.31
N MET A 34 24.76 -18.73 -12.47
CA MET A 34 24.60 -20.20 -12.39
C MET A 34 24.00 -20.83 -13.67
N LYS A 35 23.17 -20.08 -14.40
CA LYS A 35 22.49 -20.60 -15.60
C LYS A 35 23.25 -20.33 -16.87
N THR A 36 23.88 -19.19 -17.05
CA THR A 36 24.46 -18.70 -18.31
C THR A 36 25.92 -18.29 -18.22
N GLY A 37 26.52 -18.37 -17.02
CA GLY A 37 27.91 -17.94 -16.80
C GLY A 37 28.06 -16.42 -16.69
N THR A 38 29.31 -15.93 -16.63
CA THR A 38 29.62 -14.51 -16.38
C THR A 38 29.40 -13.59 -17.56
N SER A 39 29.25 -14.13 -18.78
CA SER A 39 28.98 -13.33 -19.99
C SER A 39 27.68 -12.52 -19.93
N PHE A 40 26.74 -12.91 -19.07
CA PHE A 40 25.44 -12.25 -18.92
C PHE A 40 25.45 -11.03 -17.96
N LEU A 41 26.58 -10.72 -17.33
CA LEU A 41 26.65 -9.59 -16.38
C LEU A 41 26.41 -8.23 -17.06
N ILE A 42 26.86 -8.07 -18.29
CA ILE A 42 26.64 -6.84 -19.07
C ILE A 42 25.15 -6.68 -19.41
N ASP A 43 24.52 -7.77 -19.84
CA ASP A 43 23.08 -7.75 -20.16
C ASP A 43 22.22 -7.47 -18.91
N THR A 44 22.66 -7.92 -17.73
CA THR A 44 21.97 -7.62 -16.47
C THR A 44 21.85 -6.12 -16.22
N ALA A 45 22.92 -5.35 -16.45
CA ALA A 45 22.90 -3.91 -16.28
C ALA A 45 21.93 -3.24 -17.28
N ILE A 46 21.92 -3.71 -18.53
CA ILE A 46 21.01 -3.21 -19.58
C ILE A 46 19.55 -3.50 -19.19
N VAL A 47 19.24 -4.73 -18.76
CA VAL A 47 17.88 -5.13 -18.35
C VAL A 47 17.40 -4.35 -17.13
N MET A 48 18.28 -4.11 -16.13
CA MET A 48 17.95 -3.29 -14.96
C MET A 48 17.66 -1.85 -15.35
N PHE A 49 18.48 -1.27 -16.24
CA PHE A 49 18.25 0.08 -16.74
C PHE A 49 16.94 0.17 -17.51
N ASP A 50 16.72 -0.72 -18.48
CA ASP A 50 15.50 -0.76 -19.29
C ASP A 50 14.25 -1.00 -18.42
N GLY A 51 14.35 -1.87 -17.42
CA GLY A 51 13.28 -2.13 -16.45
C GLY A 51 12.90 -0.89 -15.64
N SER A 52 13.89 -0.07 -15.24
CA SER A 52 13.66 1.16 -14.46
C SER A 52 13.16 2.34 -15.30
N MET A 53 13.36 2.29 -16.63
CA MET A 53 12.94 3.35 -17.56
C MET A 53 11.52 3.15 -18.14
N LYS A 54 10.78 2.17 -17.67
CA LYS A 54 9.40 1.94 -18.14
C LYS A 54 8.51 3.13 -17.81
N PHE A 55 7.89 3.69 -18.84
CA PHE A 55 7.07 4.92 -18.76
C PHE A 55 6.04 4.92 -17.59
N PRO A 56 5.29 3.83 -17.31
CA PRO A 56 4.33 3.85 -16.23
C PRO A 56 4.95 4.04 -14.84
N LEU A 57 6.24 3.72 -14.64
CA LEU A 57 6.92 3.90 -13.36
C LEU A 57 7.12 5.37 -12.98
N ILE A 58 7.10 6.29 -13.95
CA ILE A 58 7.18 7.74 -13.70
C ILE A 58 5.98 8.22 -12.88
N ALA A 59 4.86 7.54 -12.97
CA ALA A 59 3.67 7.86 -12.17
C ALA A 59 3.92 7.71 -10.66
N ILE A 60 4.79 6.80 -10.24
CA ILE A 60 5.06 6.53 -8.81
C ILE A 60 5.58 7.76 -8.08
N PRO A 61 6.71 8.39 -8.49
CA PRO A 61 7.19 9.59 -7.81
C PRO A 61 6.21 10.76 -7.90
N LEU A 62 5.44 10.87 -9.00
CA LEU A 62 4.41 11.90 -9.13
C LEU A 62 3.25 11.71 -8.14
N PHE A 63 2.78 10.48 -7.92
CA PHE A 63 1.77 10.19 -6.91
C PHE A 63 2.29 10.43 -5.49
N ILE A 64 3.54 10.04 -5.19
CA ILE A 64 4.17 10.32 -3.89
C ILE A 64 4.25 11.82 -3.64
N LEU A 65 4.66 12.58 -4.64
CA LEU A 65 4.73 14.04 -4.56
C LEU A 65 3.33 14.65 -4.35
N ALA A 66 2.34 14.24 -5.15
CA ALA A 66 0.97 14.70 -5.02
C ALA A 66 0.40 14.41 -3.62
N GLY A 67 0.56 13.19 -3.12
CA GLY A 67 0.14 12.80 -1.77
C GLY A 67 0.82 13.63 -0.67
N SER A 68 2.11 13.90 -0.81
CA SER A 68 2.87 14.75 0.12
C SER A 68 2.35 16.21 0.14
N ILE A 69 2.13 16.79 -1.03
CA ILE A 69 1.57 18.14 -1.16
C ILE A 69 0.18 18.21 -0.55
N MET A 70 -0.68 17.23 -0.84
CA MET A 70 -2.05 17.20 -0.31
C MET A 70 -2.07 17.07 1.21
N ASN A 71 -1.19 16.27 1.77
CA ASN A 71 -1.07 16.13 3.23
C ASN A 71 -0.62 17.44 3.88
N SER A 72 0.40 18.11 3.32
CA SER A 72 0.89 19.40 3.82
C SER A 72 -0.13 20.55 3.63
N ALA A 73 -0.96 20.48 2.58
CA ALA A 73 -2.05 21.43 2.34
C ALA A 73 -3.28 21.24 3.28
N GLY A 74 -3.23 20.27 4.19
CA GLY A 74 -4.29 20.01 5.16
C GLY A 74 -5.53 19.31 4.59
N ILE A 75 -5.43 18.70 3.41
CA ILE A 75 -6.52 17.98 2.76
C ILE A 75 -6.94 16.78 3.60
N SER A 76 -6.00 16.10 4.26
CA SER A 76 -6.29 14.98 5.17
C SER A 76 -7.33 15.33 6.23
N ARG A 77 -7.21 16.53 6.84
CA ARG A 77 -8.19 17.00 7.83
C ARG A 77 -9.57 17.26 7.21
N ARG A 78 -9.62 17.78 5.99
CA ARG A 78 -10.88 18.04 5.27
C ARG A 78 -11.56 16.74 4.87
N LEU A 79 -10.80 15.72 4.47
CA LEU A 79 -11.31 14.37 4.17
C LEU A 79 -11.88 13.69 5.42
N ILE A 80 -11.22 13.85 6.57
CA ILE A 80 -11.75 13.36 7.86
C ILE A 80 -13.07 14.06 8.19
N ALA A 81 -13.16 15.38 8.00
CA ALA A 81 -14.40 16.13 8.23
C ALA A 81 -15.50 15.68 7.27
N PHE A 82 -15.19 15.48 6.01
CA PHE A 82 -16.12 14.95 5.00
C PHE A 82 -16.60 13.54 5.34
N ALA A 83 -15.70 12.63 5.65
CA ALA A 83 -16.07 11.27 6.09
C ALA A 83 -16.91 11.30 7.38
N SER A 84 -16.60 12.20 8.31
CA SER A 84 -17.39 12.41 9.53
C SER A 84 -18.83 12.84 9.23
N ALA A 85 -19.04 13.69 8.24
CA ALA A 85 -20.37 14.10 7.82
C ALA A 85 -21.16 12.95 7.16
N LEU A 86 -20.47 12.05 6.44
CA LEU A 86 -21.10 10.94 5.72
C LEU A 86 -21.46 9.76 6.62
N VAL A 87 -20.56 9.37 7.52
CA VAL A 87 -20.68 8.11 8.29
C VAL A 87 -20.55 8.29 9.80
N GLY A 88 -20.27 9.49 10.28
CA GLY A 88 -20.02 9.76 11.71
C GLY A 88 -21.21 9.53 12.64
N PHE A 89 -22.42 9.49 12.10
CA PHE A 89 -23.66 9.22 12.85
C PHE A 89 -23.89 7.73 13.13
N ILE A 90 -23.14 6.84 12.49
CA ILE A 90 -23.25 5.37 12.67
C ILE A 90 -22.60 4.99 14.01
N LYS A 91 -23.15 3.99 14.70
CA LYS A 91 -22.52 3.43 15.92
C LYS A 91 -21.09 3.01 15.61
N GLY A 92 -20.15 3.32 16.51
CA GLY A 92 -18.72 3.15 16.21
C GLY A 92 -18.15 4.25 15.33
N GLY A 93 -18.76 5.44 15.29
CA GLY A 93 -18.53 6.52 14.33
C GLY A 93 -17.09 6.81 14.00
N LEU A 94 -16.16 6.82 14.98
CA LEU A 94 -14.74 7.07 14.66
C LEU A 94 -14.07 5.92 13.90
N SER A 95 -14.46 4.68 14.07
CA SER A 95 -13.96 3.56 13.26
C SER A 95 -14.51 3.63 11.84
N MET A 96 -15.80 4.01 11.68
CA MET A 96 -16.39 4.27 10.35
C MET A 96 -15.69 5.43 9.63
N ILE A 97 -15.48 6.54 10.34
CA ILE A 97 -14.75 7.70 9.80
C ILE A 97 -13.34 7.30 9.37
N ASN A 98 -12.64 6.47 10.16
CA ASN A 98 -11.31 6.00 9.84
C ASN A 98 -11.28 5.22 8.52
N ILE A 99 -12.18 4.23 8.37
CA ILE A 99 -12.26 3.40 7.16
C ILE A 99 -12.67 4.26 5.95
N ALA A 100 -13.71 5.08 6.07
CA ALA A 100 -14.16 5.93 4.98
C ALA A 100 -13.06 6.92 4.55
N THR A 101 -12.37 7.55 5.52
CA THR A 101 -11.25 8.44 5.22
C THR A 101 -10.12 7.70 4.51
N SER A 102 -9.79 6.49 4.96
CA SER A 102 -8.77 5.66 4.30
C SER A 102 -9.15 5.31 2.87
N MET A 103 -10.42 5.02 2.59
CA MET A 103 -10.88 4.78 1.22
C MET A 103 -10.68 6.01 0.32
N PHE A 104 -11.06 7.20 0.78
CA PHE A 104 -10.84 8.43 0.02
C PHE A 104 -9.36 8.81 -0.09
N PHE A 105 -8.58 8.56 0.95
CA PHE A 105 -7.16 8.88 0.96
C PHE A 105 -6.36 7.91 0.10
N ALA A 106 -6.80 6.67 -0.01
CA ALA A 106 -6.22 5.66 -0.89
C ALA A 106 -6.16 6.11 -2.35
N GLU A 107 -7.22 6.79 -2.82
CA GLU A 107 -7.30 7.35 -4.19
C GLU A 107 -6.26 8.46 -4.45
N ILE A 108 -5.58 8.92 -3.41
CA ILE A 108 -4.65 10.04 -3.50
C ILE A 108 -3.20 9.58 -3.31
N SER A 109 -2.96 8.77 -2.27
CA SER A 109 -1.61 8.37 -1.87
C SER A 109 -1.10 7.15 -2.63
N GLY A 110 -2.00 6.21 -2.92
CA GLY A 110 -1.68 4.90 -3.51
C GLY A 110 -0.72 4.06 -2.66
N SER A 111 -0.54 4.42 -1.37
CA SER A 111 0.43 3.81 -0.46
C SER A 111 -0.15 3.56 0.92
N ALA A 112 -0.35 2.29 1.29
CA ALA A 112 -0.84 1.90 2.61
C ALA A 112 0.04 2.43 3.76
N VAL A 113 1.35 2.45 3.59
CA VAL A 113 2.29 2.94 4.61
C VAL A 113 2.12 4.44 4.83
N ALA A 114 1.99 5.22 3.74
CA ALA A 114 1.75 6.65 3.82
C ALA A 114 0.41 6.96 4.50
N ASP A 115 -0.63 6.17 4.21
CA ASP A 115 -1.96 6.31 4.81
C ASP A 115 -1.94 6.05 6.31
N VAL A 116 -1.29 4.97 6.75
CA VAL A 116 -1.11 4.69 8.19
C VAL A 116 -0.37 5.84 8.88
N ALA A 117 0.68 6.37 8.28
CA ALA A 117 1.44 7.46 8.86
C ALA A 117 0.62 8.76 8.95
N ALA A 118 -0.07 9.11 7.89
CA ALA A 118 -0.86 10.35 7.81
C ALA A 118 -2.12 10.30 8.68
N LEU A 119 -2.99 9.31 8.44
CA LEU A 119 -4.28 9.19 9.11
C LEU A 119 -4.15 8.64 10.52
N GLY A 120 -3.24 7.68 10.73
CA GLY A 120 -3.01 7.07 12.05
C GLY A 120 -2.53 8.08 13.08
N SER A 121 -1.68 9.03 12.70
CA SER A 121 -1.21 10.10 13.58
C SER A 121 -2.35 10.99 14.12
N ILE A 122 -3.45 11.11 13.39
CA ILE A 122 -4.63 11.93 13.75
C ILE A 122 -5.72 11.05 14.39
N LEU A 123 -6.08 9.96 13.75
CA LEU A 123 -7.27 9.18 14.10
C LEU A 123 -7.03 8.23 15.29
N ILE A 124 -5.84 7.62 15.43
CA ILE A 124 -5.56 6.75 16.58
C ILE A 124 -5.64 7.49 17.91
N PRO A 125 -5.01 8.68 18.08
CA PRO A 125 -5.17 9.46 19.31
C PRO A 125 -6.63 9.92 19.53
N ALA A 126 -7.34 10.29 18.48
CA ALA A 126 -8.74 10.69 18.56
C ALA A 126 -9.64 9.55 19.01
N MET A 127 -9.45 8.36 18.48
CA MET A 127 -10.16 7.14 18.90
C MET A 127 -9.86 6.81 20.37
N LYS A 128 -8.59 6.82 20.78
CA LYS A 128 -8.20 6.58 22.19
C LYS A 128 -8.84 7.57 23.15
N LYS A 129 -8.91 8.86 22.80
CA LYS A 129 -9.58 9.89 23.62
C LYS A 129 -11.09 9.64 23.76
N LYS A 130 -11.72 8.95 22.83
CA LYS A 130 -13.14 8.56 22.85
C LYS A 130 -13.39 7.20 23.48
N GLY A 131 -12.37 6.60 24.12
CA GLY A 131 -12.48 5.34 24.86
C GLY A 131 -12.24 4.08 24.04
N TYR A 132 -11.86 4.18 22.76
CA TYR A 132 -11.51 3.00 21.98
C TYR A 132 -10.20 2.36 22.46
N PRO A 133 -10.12 1.03 22.57
CA PRO A 133 -8.87 0.35 22.86
C PRO A 133 -7.80 0.69 21.81
N GLY A 134 -6.57 0.98 22.26
CA GLY A 134 -5.47 1.37 21.36
C GLY A 134 -5.15 0.32 20.31
N ALA A 135 -5.24 -0.96 20.67
CA ALA A 135 -5.07 -2.07 19.74
C ALA A 135 -6.14 -2.10 18.65
N PHE A 136 -7.40 -1.85 19.01
CA PHE A 136 -8.49 -1.75 18.03
C PHE A 136 -8.32 -0.57 17.10
N ALA A 137 -7.96 0.61 17.62
CA ALA A 137 -7.70 1.79 16.79
C ALA A 137 -6.56 1.57 15.80
N ALA A 138 -5.47 0.94 16.24
CA ALA A 138 -4.35 0.59 15.37
C ALA A 138 -4.75 -0.46 14.32
N ALA A 139 -5.50 -1.50 14.71
CA ALA A 139 -5.97 -2.55 13.80
C ALA A 139 -6.90 -1.99 12.71
N VAL A 140 -7.86 -1.15 13.07
CA VAL A 140 -8.77 -0.50 12.11
C VAL A 140 -7.97 0.36 11.13
N THR A 141 -7.04 1.19 11.63
CA THR A 141 -6.23 2.08 10.78
C THR A 141 -5.33 1.30 9.83
N SER A 142 -4.66 0.24 10.30
CA SER A 142 -3.77 -0.55 9.43
C SER A 142 -4.54 -1.38 8.41
N SER A 143 -5.67 -1.97 8.82
CA SER A 143 -6.52 -2.75 7.91
C SER A 143 -7.17 -1.87 6.84
N SER A 144 -7.66 -0.68 7.21
CA SER A 144 -8.27 0.23 6.23
C SER A 144 -7.24 0.85 5.28
N ALA A 145 -6.03 1.14 5.75
CA ALA A 145 -4.95 1.63 4.90
C ALA A 145 -4.52 0.61 3.84
N SER A 146 -4.71 -0.70 4.08
CA SER A 146 -4.41 -1.72 3.06
C SER A 146 -5.29 -1.60 1.81
N LEU A 147 -6.44 -0.91 1.90
CA LEU A 147 -7.28 -0.62 0.72
C LEU A 147 -6.55 0.25 -0.31
N ALA A 148 -5.56 1.05 0.08
CA ALA A 148 -4.73 1.84 -0.84
C ALA A 148 -3.90 0.98 -1.80
N ILE A 149 -3.76 -0.31 -1.54
CA ILE A 149 -3.12 -1.26 -2.46
C ILE A 149 -4.10 -1.67 -3.57
N ILE A 150 -5.41 -1.63 -3.30
CA ILE A 150 -6.46 -2.15 -4.18
C ILE A 150 -7.24 -1.02 -4.87
N ILE A 151 -7.55 0.07 -4.15
CA ILE A 151 -8.26 1.22 -4.70
C ILE A 151 -7.30 2.04 -5.58
N PRO A 152 -7.65 2.29 -6.85
CA PRO A 152 -6.79 3.08 -7.73
C PRO A 152 -6.84 4.59 -7.40
N PRO A 153 -5.75 5.33 -7.68
CA PRO A 153 -4.47 4.84 -8.20
C PRO A 153 -3.62 4.14 -7.12
N SER A 154 -3.01 3.01 -7.47
CA SER A 154 -2.21 2.20 -6.54
C SER A 154 -0.80 1.98 -7.07
N ILE A 155 0.21 2.32 -6.27
CA ILE A 155 1.62 2.11 -6.62
C ILE A 155 1.92 0.62 -6.87
N PRO A 156 1.51 -0.33 -6.01
CA PRO A 156 1.67 -1.75 -6.28
C PRO A 156 1.04 -2.24 -7.59
N MET A 157 -0.12 -1.70 -7.98
CA MET A 157 -0.74 -2.04 -9.25
C MET A 157 0.07 -1.55 -10.45
N ILE A 158 0.70 -0.38 -10.36
CA ILE A 158 1.59 0.12 -11.43
C ILE A 158 2.80 -0.80 -11.58
N VAL A 159 3.44 -1.17 -10.46
CA VAL A 159 4.58 -2.08 -10.48
C VAL A 159 4.17 -3.44 -11.04
N TYR A 160 3.04 -3.98 -10.59
CA TYR A 160 2.50 -5.24 -11.10
C TYR A 160 2.22 -5.18 -12.61
N ALA A 161 1.60 -4.09 -13.09
CA ALA A 161 1.30 -3.92 -14.51
C ALA A 161 2.57 -3.96 -15.37
N VAL A 162 3.62 -3.28 -14.93
CA VAL A 162 4.92 -3.25 -15.63
C VAL A 162 5.55 -4.64 -15.66
N MET A 163 5.52 -5.36 -14.53
CA MET A 163 6.12 -6.70 -14.43
C MET A 163 5.32 -7.75 -15.22
N ALA A 164 3.99 -7.69 -15.17
CA ALA A 164 3.10 -8.60 -15.88
C ALA A 164 2.83 -8.20 -17.33
N GLN A 165 3.40 -7.09 -17.81
CA GLN A 165 3.17 -6.52 -19.14
C GLN A 165 1.67 -6.32 -19.43
N SER A 166 0.91 -5.94 -18.42
CA SER A 166 -0.53 -5.70 -18.49
C SER A 166 -0.83 -4.20 -18.46
N SER A 167 -2.07 -3.83 -18.84
CA SER A 167 -2.50 -2.44 -18.84
C SER A 167 -2.73 -1.92 -17.42
N VAL A 168 -2.05 -0.83 -17.04
CA VAL A 168 -2.28 -0.11 -15.77
C VAL A 168 -3.74 0.33 -15.64
N VAL A 169 -4.32 0.84 -16.73
CA VAL A 169 -5.72 1.31 -16.75
C VAL A 169 -6.69 0.16 -16.48
N GLN A 170 -6.48 -1.01 -17.10
CA GLN A 170 -7.34 -2.18 -16.86
C GLN A 170 -7.24 -2.66 -15.42
N LEU A 171 -6.04 -2.67 -14.83
CA LEU A 171 -5.86 -3.02 -13.43
C LEU A 171 -6.54 -2.03 -12.49
N PHE A 172 -6.45 -0.74 -12.78
CA PHE A 172 -7.13 0.28 -12.00
C PHE A 172 -8.65 0.10 -12.03
N VAL A 173 -9.23 -0.07 -13.22
CA VAL A 173 -10.67 -0.33 -13.37
C VAL A 173 -11.09 -1.61 -12.63
N ALA A 174 -10.29 -2.67 -12.72
CA ALA A 174 -10.54 -3.93 -12.01
C ALA A 174 -10.46 -3.79 -10.48
N GLY A 175 -9.66 -2.86 -9.95
CA GLY A 175 -9.49 -2.62 -8.53
C GLY A 175 -10.63 -1.86 -7.85
N ILE A 176 -11.43 -1.09 -8.60
CA ILE A 176 -12.51 -0.26 -8.03
C ILE A 176 -13.53 -1.11 -7.28
N VAL A 177 -14.08 -2.11 -7.94
CA VAL A 177 -15.16 -2.95 -7.36
C VAL A 177 -14.67 -3.71 -6.11
N PRO A 178 -13.57 -4.49 -6.15
CA PRO A 178 -13.08 -5.18 -4.96
C PRO A 178 -12.64 -4.21 -3.85
N GLY A 179 -12.09 -3.04 -4.19
CA GLY A 179 -11.72 -2.02 -3.21
C GLY A 179 -12.92 -1.47 -2.44
N VAL A 180 -14.00 -1.12 -3.15
CA VAL A 180 -15.25 -0.63 -2.53
C VAL A 180 -15.90 -1.74 -1.69
N ILE A 181 -15.97 -2.97 -2.21
CA ILE A 181 -16.53 -4.13 -1.47
C ILE A 181 -15.69 -4.40 -0.22
N GLY A 182 -14.36 -4.37 -0.33
CA GLY A 182 -13.44 -4.54 0.81
C GLY A 182 -13.65 -3.47 1.88
N GLY A 183 -13.80 -2.21 1.48
CA GLY A 183 -14.13 -1.11 2.39
C GLY A 183 -15.45 -1.32 3.11
N PHE A 184 -16.49 -1.76 2.40
CA PHE A 184 -17.79 -2.08 2.99
C PHE A 184 -17.69 -3.21 4.02
N PHE A 185 -16.99 -4.30 3.72
CA PHE A 185 -16.79 -5.41 4.66
C PHE A 185 -15.96 -4.99 5.89
N LEU A 186 -14.95 -4.12 5.70
CA LEU A 186 -14.21 -3.55 6.84
C LEU A 186 -15.11 -2.68 7.71
N MET A 187 -15.98 -1.86 7.13
CA MET A 187 -16.96 -1.09 7.88
C MET A 187 -17.92 -2.00 8.65
N LEU A 188 -18.41 -3.06 8.02
CA LEU A 188 -19.30 -4.02 8.67
C LEU A 188 -18.59 -4.73 9.85
N ALA A 189 -17.36 -5.19 9.65
CA ALA A 189 -16.57 -5.81 10.71
C ALA A 189 -16.31 -4.83 11.87
N ALA A 190 -15.91 -3.59 11.56
CA ALA A 190 -15.67 -2.56 12.56
C ALA A 190 -16.95 -2.16 13.29
N TYR A 191 -18.11 -2.15 12.63
CA TYR A 191 -19.42 -1.94 13.26
C TYR A 191 -19.74 -3.01 14.29
N ILE A 192 -19.62 -4.29 13.91
CA ILE A 192 -19.88 -5.41 14.80
C ILE A 192 -18.93 -5.40 16.02
N LEU A 193 -17.63 -5.21 15.77
CA LEU A 193 -16.64 -5.13 16.84
C LEU A 193 -16.85 -3.94 17.77
N SER A 194 -17.28 -2.80 17.23
CA SER A 194 -17.63 -1.62 18.03
C SER A 194 -18.83 -1.83 18.93
N LEU A 195 -19.80 -2.66 18.53
CA LEU A 195 -20.95 -3.02 19.37
C LEU A 195 -20.56 -3.90 20.57
N ILE A 196 -19.44 -4.65 20.44
CA ILE A 196 -18.99 -5.58 21.48
C ILE A 196 -18.01 -4.89 22.46
N HIS A 197 -17.21 -3.94 21.98
CA HIS A 197 -16.07 -3.40 22.74
C HIS A 197 -16.22 -1.93 23.16
N ILE A 198 -17.30 -1.24 22.78
CA ILE A 198 -17.58 0.17 23.07
C ILE A 198 -19.01 0.32 23.51
#